data_fbe0f321c63dddf964eccbcfbfc500dd
#
_entry.id   fbe0f321c63dddf964eccbcfbfc500dd
#
_cell.length_a   1.000
_cell.length_b   1.000
_cell.length_c   1.000
_cell.angle_alpha   90.00
_cell.angle_beta   90.00
_cell.angle_gamma   90.00
#
_symmetry.space_group_name_H-M   'P 1'
#
loop_
_entity.id
_entity.type
_entity.pdbx_description
1 polymer ?
#
loop_
_entity_poly.entity_id
_entity_poly.type
_entity_poly.pdbx_seq_one_letter_code
_entity_poly.pdbx_strand_id
1 'polypeptide(L)'
;LCVHLTYVPYLAAAGELKTKPTQHSVKELQSVGIQPDILVLRAEHPLSDGLRKKVAQFCNVDDKAVVQSIDAETIYEVPILMQAQGLDSTILEKMGLPVGETPGLGPWRKFLERRHAAETKEPINIALVGKYDLQDAYKSIREALSQYLQRP
;
A
#
# COMPACT_ATOMS: atom_id res chain seq x y z
N LEU A 1 -2.62 19.11 2.49
CA LEU A 1 -1.78 17.92 2.45
C LEU A 1 -2.06 17.13 1.16
N CYS A 2 -1.02 16.86 0.39
CA CYS A 2 -1.10 16.05 -0.83
C CYS A 2 -0.28 14.77 -0.66
N VAL A 3 -0.96 13.61 -0.67
CA VAL A 3 -0.33 12.29 -0.70
C VAL A 3 -0.44 11.78 -2.13
N HIS A 4 0.70 11.64 -2.81
CA HIS A 4 0.75 11.23 -4.21
C HIS A 4 1.18 9.76 -4.34
N LEU A 5 0.31 8.95 -4.91
CA LEU A 5 0.58 7.53 -5.19
C LEU A 5 1.17 7.39 -6.59
N THR A 6 2.33 6.75 -6.68
CA THR A 6 3.01 6.48 -7.95
C THR A 6 3.39 5.02 -8.09
N TYR A 7 3.71 4.60 -9.32
CA TYR A 7 4.17 3.25 -9.60
C TYR A 7 5.66 3.20 -9.91
N VAL A 8 6.36 2.25 -9.30
CA VAL A 8 7.77 1.95 -9.55
C VAL A 8 7.85 0.57 -10.18
N PRO A 9 7.88 0.47 -11.52
CA PRO A 9 7.90 -0.82 -12.21
C PRO A 9 9.21 -1.55 -11.99
N TYR A 10 9.11 -2.87 -11.87
CA TYR A 10 10.24 -3.78 -11.93
C TYR A 10 10.44 -4.28 -13.37
N LEU A 11 11.63 -4.12 -13.90
CA LEU A 11 11.99 -4.66 -15.21
C LEU A 11 12.70 -6.00 -15.04
N ALA A 12 11.98 -7.10 -15.18
CA ALA A 12 12.51 -8.45 -15.00
C ALA A 12 13.75 -8.72 -15.87
N ALA A 13 13.75 -8.24 -17.13
CA ALA A 13 14.90 -8.40 -18.04
C ALA A 13 16.17 -7.69 -17.56
N ALA A 14 16.05 -6.62 -16.78
CA ALA A 14 17.17 -5.85 -16.24
C ALA A 14 17.43 -6.13 -14.76
N GLY A 15 16.54 -6.85 -14.09
CA GLY A 15 16.61 -7.15 -12.66
C GLY A 15 16.55 -5.92 -11.76
N GLU A 16 15.88 -4.84 -12.20
CA GLU A 16 15.90 -3.58 -11.46
C GLU A 16 14.57 -2.81 -11.45
N LEU A 17 14.37 -2.03 -10.38
CA LEU A 17 13.26 -1.10 -10.24
C LEU A 17 13.58 0.23 -10.97
N LYS A 18 12.61 0.78 -11.69
CA LYS A 18 12.73 2.03 -12.45
C LYS A 18 11.98 3.17 -11.78
N THR A 19 12.73 4.19 -11.34
CA THR A 19 12.18 5.38 -10.67
C THR A 19 11.75 6.50 -11.61
N LYS A 20 12.11 6.44 -12.90
CA LYS A 20 11.75 7.48 -13.87
C LYS A 20 10.24 7.71 -14.01
N PRO A 21 9.36 6.68 -14.04
CA PRO A 21 7.91 6.88 -14.10
C PRO A 21 7.38 7.70 -12.91
N THR A 22 7.86 7.41 -11.70
CA THR A 22 7.55 8.21 -10.49
C THR A 22 7.98 9.66 -10.65
N GLN A 23 9.21 9.91 -11.12
CA GLN A 23 9.72 11.26 -11.32
C GLN A 23 8.89 12.04 -12.36
N HIS A 24 8.46 11.38 -13.44
CA HIS A 24 7.56 11.97 -14.43
C HIS A 24 6.19 12.29 -13.83
N SER A 25 5.59 11.35 -13.11
CA SER A 25 4.29 11.55 -12.46
C SER A 25 4.30 12.74 -11.50
N VAL A 26 5.38 12.91 -10.71
CA VAL A 26 5.53 14.05 -9.81
C VAL A 26 5.73 15.36 -10.59
N LYS A 27 6.52 15.36 -11.68
CA LYS A 27 6.67 16.54 -12.52
C LYS A 27 5.36 17.01 -13.15
N GLU A 28 4.53 16.09 -13.62
CA GLU A 28 3.20 16.41 -14.14
C GLU A 28 2.32 17.06 -13.05
N LEU A 29 2.33 16.51 -11.83
CA LEU A 29 1.63 17.11 -10.70
C LEU A 29 2.14 18.53 -10.38
N GLN A 30 3.47 18.71 -10.38
CA GLN A 30 4.09 20.02 -10.16
C GLN A 30 3.77 21.02 -11.27
N SER A 31 3.61 20.54 -12.53
CA SER A 31 3.27 21.41 -13.67
C SER A 31 1.90 22.09 -13.53
N VAL A 32 1.00 21.49 -12.77
CA VAL A 32 -0.31 22.09 -12.44
C VAL A 32 -0.31 22.82 -11.08
N GLY A 33 0.89 23.07 -10.51
CA GLY A 33 1.07 23.87 -9.30
C GLY A 33 0.92 23.11 -7.98
N ILE A 34 0.94 21.77 -8.01
CA ILE A 34 0.79 20.96 -6.79
C ILE A 34 2.13 20.31 -6.44
N GLN A 35 2.66 20.60 -5.24
CA GLN A 35 3.80 19.90 -4.67
C GLN A 35 3.27 18.77 -3.76
N PRO A 36 3.69 17.51 -3.95
CA PRO A 36 3.32 16.45 -3.02
C PRO A 36 4.06 16.62 -1.69
N ASP A 37 3.35 16.39 -0.60
CA ASP A 37 3.91 16.36 0.76
C ASP A 37 4.46 14.98 1.10
N ILE A 38 3.81 13.93 0.60
CA ILE A 38 4.14 12.53 0.84
C ILE A 38 4.05 11.77 -0.48
N LEU A 39 5.00 10.86 -0.71
CA LEU A 39 4.99 9.92 -1.81
C LEU A 39 4.73 8.51 -1.31
N VAL A 40 3.76 7.82 -1.91
CA VAL A 40 3.55 6.38 -1.74
C VAL A 40 3.98 5.68 -3.01
N LEU A 41 5.04 4.89 -2.92
CA LEU A 41 5.66 4.18 -4.04
C LEU A 41 5.09 2.78 -4.14
N ARG A 42 4.17 2.54 -5.05
CA ARG A 42 3.65 1.20 -5.35
C ARG A 42 4.67 0.42 -6.17
N ALA A 43 5.11 -0.72 -5.66
CA ALA A 43 6.10 -1.59 -6.31
C ALA A 43 5.82 -3.07 -6.00
N GLU A 44 6.32 -3.96 -6.86
CA GLU A 44 6.26 -5.42 -6.63
C GLU A 44 7.32 -5.84 -5.59
N HIS A 45 8.49 -5.19 -5.63
CA HIS A 45 9.63 -5.53 -4.79
C HIS A 45 10.03 -4.37 -3.88
N PRO A 46 10.63 -4.64 -2.71
CA PRO A 46 11.14 -3.61 -1.82
C PRO A 46 12.18 -2.70 -2.52
N LEU A 47 12.05 -1.40 -2.29
CA LEU A 47 13.03 -0.42 -2.72
C LEU A 47 14.17 -0.35 -1.70
N SER A 48 15.40 -0.28 -2.20
CA SER A 48 16.54 0.02 -1.35
C SER A 48 16.46 1.45 -0.80
N ASP A 49 17.11 1.71 0.33
CA ASP A 49 17.16 3.06 0.93
C ASP A 49 17.79 4.08 -0.04
N GLY A 50 18.78 3.66 -0.83
CA GLY A 50 19.38 4.50 -1.86
C GLY A 50 18.38 4.93 -2.94
N LEU A 51 17.50 4.02 -3.37
CA LEU A 51 16.45 4.35 -4.35
C LEU A 51 15.40 5.28 -3.74
N ARG A 52 14.98 5.05 -2.49
CA ARG A 52 14.00 5.92 -1.80
C ARG A 52 14.57 7.33 -1.64
N LYS A 53 15.80 7.48 -1.16
CA LYS A 53 16.50 8.78 -1.06
C LYS A 53 16.62 9.48 -2.41
N LYS A 54 16.97 8.73 -3.46
CA LYS A 54 17.04 9.28 -4.83
C LYS A 54 15.68 9.83 -5.27
N VAL A 55 14.58 9.11 -5.02
CA VAL A 55 13.23 9.57 -5.35
C VAL A 55 12.87 10.82 -4.54
N ALA A 56 13.14 10.82 -3.23
CA ALA A 56 12.92 11.96 -2.35
C ALA A 56 13.60 13.23 -2.88
N GLN A 57 14.87 13.16 -3.22
CA GLN A 57 15.64 14.28 -3.77
C GLN A 57 15.09 14.79 -5.11
N PHE A 58 14.79 13.88 -6.06
CA PHE A 58 14.25 14.27 -7.37
C PHE A 58 12.85 14.87 -7.30
N CYS A 59 12.04 14.44 -6.33
CA CYS A 59 10.66 14.88 -6.18
C CYS A 59 10.51 16.03 -5.17
N ASN A 60 11.61 16.49 -4.57
CA ASN A 60 11.62 17.52 -3.53
C ASN A 60 10.67 17.20 -2.36
N VAL A 61 10.82 15.99 -1.80
CA VAL A 61 10.05 15.48 -0.66
C VAL A 61 11.05 14.99 0.39
N ASP A 62 10.69 15.11 1.68
CA ASP A 62 11.51 14.56 2.76
C ASP A 62 11.70 13.04 2.63
N ASP A 63 12.88 12.54 2.97
CA ASP A 63 13.18 11.09 2.95
C ASP A 63 12.17 10.27 3.75
N LYS A 64 11.77 10.77 4.94
CA LYS A 64 10.76 10.12 5.80
C LYS A 64 9.35 10.16 5.25
N ALA A 65 9.07 11.04 4.29
CA ALA A 65 7.79 11.16 3.62
C ALA A 65 7.71 10.31 2.33
N VAL A 66 8.70 9.47 2.06
CA VAL A 66 8.68 8.49 0.97
C VAL A 66 8.43 7.10 1.53
N VAL A 67 7.20 6.63 1.36
CA VAL A 67 6.69 5.34 1.84
C VAL A 67 6.54 4.39 0.67
N GLN A 68 6.87 3.12 0.86
CA GLN A 68 6.69 2.10 -0.18
C GLN A 68 5.45 1.24 0.12
N SER A 69 4.66 0.96 -0.91
CA SER A 69 3.55 0.02 -0.90
C SER A 69 3.91 -1.17 -1.80
N ILE A 70 4.56 -2.16 -1.20
CA ILE A 70 4.94 -3.40 -1.90
C ILE A 70 3.78 -4.37 -1.97
N ASP A 71 3.93 -5.43 -2.77
CA ASP A 71 2.98 -6.54 -2.78
C ASP A 71 2.86 -7.15 -1.39
N ALA A 72 1.63 -7.36 -0.96
CA ALA A 72 1.28 -8.00 0.30
C ALA A 72 0.49 -9.28 0.01
N GLU A 73 0.54 -10.26 0.88
CA GLU A 73 -0.25 -11.50 0.74
C GLU A 73 -1.75 -11.21 0.70
N THR A 74 -2.16 -10.19 1.45
CA THR A 74 -3.54 -9.73 1.46
C THR A 74 -3.63 -8.21 1.58
N ILE A 75 -4.67 -7.61 0.96
CA ILE A 75 -4.94 -6.18 1.08
C ILE A 75 -5.13 -5.72 2.53
N TYR A 76 -5.49 -6.64 3.43
CA TYR A 76 -5.68 -6.34 4.85
C TYR A 76 -4.38 -6.15 5.63
N GLU A 77 -3.23 -6.52 5.07
CA GLU A 77 -1.91 -6.22 5.66
C GLU A 77 -1.45 -4.79 5.40
N VAL A 78 -1.98 -4.16 4.34
CA VAL A 78 -1.54 -2.82 3.92
C VAL A 78 -1.57 -1.79 5.05
N PRO A 79 -2.60 -1.68 5.90
CA PRO A 79 -2.59 -0.73 7.03
C PRO A 79 -1.42 -0.96 8.01
N ILE A 80 -1.08 -2.22 8.26
CA ILE A 80 0.05 -2.59 9.14
C ILE A 80 1.38 -2.17 8.49
N LEU A 81 1.54 -2.46 7.19
CA LEU A 81 2.75 -2.11 6.44
C LEU A 81 2.95 -0.60 6.34
N MET A 82 1.87 0.17 6.17
CA MET A 82 1.93 1.64 6.13
C MET A 82 2.27 2.21 7.50
N GLN A 83 1.65 1.70 8.58
CA GLN A 83 1.95 2.11 9.93
C GLN A 83 3.41 1.81 10.31
N ALA A 84 3.93 0.64 9.95
CA ALA A 84 5.31 0.25 10.22
C ALA A 84 6.35 1.19 9.57
N GLN A 85 5.96 1.92 8.53
CA GLN A 85 6.79 2.94 7.87
C GLN A 85 6.51 4.36 8.38
N GLY A 86 5.61 4.54 9.35
CA GLY A 86 5.29 5.82 9.96
C GLY A 86 4.46 6.75 9.08
N LEU A 87 3.66 6.21 8.13
CA LEU A 87 2.82 7.03 7.26
C LEU A 87 1.82 7.86 8.06
N ASP A 88 1.17 7.26 9.06
CA ASP A 88 0.22 7.91 9.97
C ASP A 88 0.86 9.08 10.73
N SER A 89 2.01 8.84 11.35
CA SER A 89 2.77 9.87 12.06
C SER A 89 3.22 11.00 11.15
N THR A 90 3.72 10.66 9.94
CA THR A 90 4.14 11.65 8.94
C THR A 90 2.97 12.50 8.47
N ILE A 91 1.78 11.92 8.30
CA ILE A 91 0.55 12.66 7.96
C ILE A 91 0.21 13.65 9.07
N LEU A 92 0.19 13.21 10.33
CA LEU A 92 -0.12 14.08 11.47
C LEU A 92 0.88 15.23 11.57
N GLU A 93 2.18 14.96 11.46
CA GLU A 93 3.22 15.99 11.44
C GLU A 93 2.99 17.04 10.34
N LYS A 94 2.74 16.59 9.11
CA LYS A 94 2.51 17.46 7.96
C LYS A 94 1.21 18.28 8.08
N MET A 95 0.23 17.78 8.83
CA MET A 95 -1.01 18.52 9.14
C MET A 95 -0.88 19.45 10.36
N GLY A 96 0.26 19.47 11.05
CA GLY A 96 0.46 20.22 12.28
C GLY A 96 -0.37 19.68 13.45
N LEU A 97 -0.75 18.42 13.40
CA LEU A 97 -1.49 17.75 14.47
C LEU A 97 -0.52 17.04 15.45
N PRO A 98 -0.92 16.90 16.73
CA PRO A 98 -0.08 16.18 17.69
C PRO A 98 0.17 14.74 17.23
N VAL A 99 1.43 14.34 17.19
CA VAL A 99 1.82 12.95 17.00
C VAL A 99 1.80 12.32 18.39
N GLY A 100 0.72 11.63 18.70
CA GLY A 100 0.56 10.88 19.96
C GLY A 100 1.16 9.48 19.87
N GLU A 101 0.77 8.63 20.83
CA GLU A 101 1.10 7.21 20.74
C GLU A 101 0.48 6.61 19.48
N THR A 102 1.27 5.80 18.77
CA THR A 102 0.79 5.08 17.57
C THR A 102 -0.44 4.25 17.92
N PRO A 103 -1.58 4.44 17.26
CA PRO A 103 -2.79 3.67 17.53
C PRO A 103 -2.50 2.18 17.44
N GLY A 104 -2.85 1.46 18.51
CA GLY A 104 -2.71 0.01 18.50
C GLY A 104 -3.67 -0.61 17.51
N LEU A 105 -3.17 -1.20 16.43
CA LEU A 105 -3.97 -1.99 15.49
C LEU A 105 -4.26 -3.42 16.03
N GLY A 106 -4.39 -3.57 17.36
CA GLY A 106 -4.60 -4.85 18.01
C GLY A 106 -5.79 -5.65 17.47
N PRO A 107 -7.00 -5.08 17.37
CA PRO A 107 -8.14 -5.78 16.76
C PRO A 107 -7.91 -6.19 15.30
N TRP A 108 -7.19 -5.34 14.55
CA TRP A 108 -6.85 -5.61 13.15
C TRP A 108 -5.81 -6.73 13.02
N ARG A 109 -4.80 -6.76 13.88
CA ARG A 109 -3.80 -7.85 13.93
C ARG A 109 -4.47 -9.19 14.29
N LYS A 110 -5.38 -9.20 15.27
CA LYS A 110 -6.18 -10.39 15.61
C LYS A 110 -7.05 -10.88 14.44
N PHE A 111 -7.56 -9.95 13.63
CA PHE A 111 -8.27 -10.33 12.40
C PHE A 111 -7.34 -11.02 11.40
N LEU A 112 -6.14 -10.49 11.16
CA LEU A 112 -5.14 -11.12 10.30
C LEU A 112 -4.71 -12.49 10.80
N GLU A 113 -4.43 -12.64 12.10
CA GLU A 113 -4.09 -13.92 12.73
C GLU A 113 -5.19 -14.97 12.48
N ARG A 114 -6.47 -14.59 12.65
CA ARG A 114 -7.60 -15.50 12.37
C ARG A 114 -7.68 -15.86 10.90
N ARG A 115 -7.40 -14.90 10.01
CA ARG A 115 -7.38 -15.14 8.58
C ARG A 115 -6.32 -16.20 8.22
N HIS A 116 -5.07 -16.02 8.67
CA HIS A 116 -4.00 -17.00 8.44
C HIS A 116 -4.33 -18.38 9.05
N ALA A 117 -4.90 -18.40 10.25
CA ALA A 117 -5.33 -19.66 10.86
C ALA A 117 -6.46 -20.35 10.08
N ALA A 118 -7.29 -19.60 9.36
CA ALA A 118 -8.35 -20.18 8.53
C ALA A 118 -7.81 -20.86 7.26
N GLU A 119 -6.66 -20.43 6.74
CA GLU A 119 -6.03 -21.01 5.55
C GLU A 119 -5.57 -22.45 5.75
N THR A 120 -5.39 -22.88 7.01
CA THR A 120 -5.02 -24.27 7.38
C THR A 120 -6.22 -25.18 7.57
N LYS A 121 -7.45 -24.66 7.53
CA LYS A 121 -8.69 -25.45 7.69
C LYS A 121 -9.15 -26.03 6.36
N GLU A 122 -10.01 -27.05 6.44
CA GLU A 122 -10.64 -27.59 5.24
C GLU A 122 -11.40 -26.49 4.47
N PRO A 123 -11.18 -26.39 3.16
CA PRO A 123 -11.80 -25.35 2.36
C PRO A 123 -13.30 -25.55 2.23
N ILE A 124 -14.08 -24.48 2.41
CA ILE A 124 -15.50 -24.45 2.09
C ILE A 124 -15.67 -23.99 0.65
N ASN A 125 -16.26 -24.81 -0.19
CA ASN A 125 -16.52 -24.47 -1.58
C ASN A 125 -17.83 -23.68 -1.72
N ILE A 126 -17.74 -22.46 -2.21
CA ILE A 126 -18.88 -21.60 -2.53
C ILE A 126 -18.87 -21.30 -4.01
N ALA A 127 -19.94 -21.68 -4.73
CA ALA A 127 -20.09 -21.36 -6.13
C ALA A 127 -20.66 -19.95 -6.30
N LEU A 128 -19.93 -19.07 -7.00
CA LEU A 128 -20.43 -17.79 -7.44
C LEU A 128 -20.82 -17.89 -8.92
N VAL A 129 -22.13 -17.88 -9.19
CA VAL A 129 -22.67 -17.99 -10.56
C VAL A 129 -22.94 -16.58 -11.08
N GLY A 130 -22.31 -16.22 -12.19
CA GLY A 130 -22.44 -14.90 -12.79
C GLY A 130 -22.28 -14.93 -14.30
N LYS A 131 -22.58 -13.81 -14.96
CA LYS A 131 -22.48 -13.67 -16.42
C LYS A 131 -21.03 -13.55 -16.91
N TYR A 132 -20.15 -12.96 -16.12
CA TYR A 132 -18.78 -12.64 -16.52
C TYR A 132 -17.78 -13.43 -15.66
N ASP A 133 -16.75 -13.96 -16.30
CA ASP A 133 -15.62 -14.65 -15.66
C ASP A 133 -14.41 -13.71 -15.54
N LEU A 134 -14.64 -12.47 -15.09
CA LEU A 134 -13.58 -11.50 -14.82
C LEU A 134 -13.34 -11.42 -13.31
N GLN A 135 -12.07 -11.48 -12.92
CA GLN A 135 -11.69 -11.40 -11.49
C GLN A 135 -12.24 -10.14 -10.80
N ASP A 136 -12.34 -9.04 -11.54
CA ASP A 136 -12.80 -7.76 -11.00
C ASP A 136 -14.33 -7.63 -10.92
N ALA A 137 -15.10 -8.37 -11.74
CA ALA A 137 -16.56 -8.21 -11.83
C ALA A 137 -17.29 -8.50 -10.53
N TYR A 138 -16.76 -9.40 -9.69
CA TYR A 138 -17.40 -9.84 -8.43
C TYR A 138 -16.46 -9.72 -7.22
N LYS A 139 -15.45 -8.86 -7.31
CA LYS A 139 -14.42 -8.72 -6.27
C LYS A 139 -14.99 -8.43 -4.89
N SER A 140 -15.93 -7.48 -4.79
CA SER A 140 -16.57 -7.13 -3.52
C SER A 140 -17.33 -8.30 -2.88
N ILE A 141 -18.00 -9.13 -3.70
CA ILE A 141 -18.73 -10.31 -3.22
C ILE A 141 -17.74 -11.38 -2.73
N ARG A 142 -16.69 -11.63 -3.49
CA ARG A 142 -15.62 -12.57 -3.10
C ARG A 142 -14.97 -12.18 -1.79
N GLU A 143 -14.61 -10.89 -1.65
CA GLU A 143 -14.01 -10.37 -0.43
C GLU A 143 -14.98 -10.43 0.76
N ALA A 144 -16.26 -10.11 0.57
CA ALA A 144 -17.28 -10.21 1.61
C ALA A 144 -17.45 -11.65 2.11
N LEU A 145 -17.48 -12.63 1.20
CA LEU A 145 -17.52 -14.06 1.55
C LEU A 145 -16.27 -14.50 2.32
N SER A 146 -15.09 -14.11 1.85
CA SER A 146 -13.83 -14.37 2.56
C SER A 146 -13.83 -13.81 3.98
N GLN A 147 -14.30 -12.58 4.17
CA GLN A 147 -14.39 -11.95 5.49
C GLN A 147 -15.42 -12.63 6.40
N TYR A 148 -16.58 -13.01 5.85
CA TYR A 148 -17.65 -13.66 6.63
C TYR A 148 -17.22 -15.02 7.15
N LEU A 149 -16.57 -15.84 6.33
CA LEU A 149 -16.10 -17.18 6.69
C LEU A 149 -14.98 -17.18 7.73
N GLN A 150 -14.34 -16.03 7.97
CA GLN A 150 -13.30 -15.86 8.98
C GLN A 150 -13.82 -15.28 10.31
N ARG A 151 -15.12 -15.03 10.42
CA ARG A 151 -15.74 -14.65 11.70
C ARG A 151 -15.78 -15.85 12.65
N PRO A 152 -15.64 -15.63 13.99
CA PRO A 152 -15.73 -16.69 14.97
C PRO A 152 -17.11 -17.29 15.03
#